data_cdff76d29fd93ced67b34f9def7b2a80
#
_entry.id   cdff76d29fd93ced67b34f9def7b2a80
#
_cell.length_a   1.000
_cell.length_b   1.000
_cell.length_c   1.000
_cell.angle_alpha   90.00
_cell.angle_beta   90.00
_cell.angle_gamma   90.00
#
_symmetry.space_group_name_H-M   'P 1'
#
loop_
_entity.id
_entity.type
_entity.pdbx_description
1 polymer ?
#
loop_
_entity_poly.entity_id
_entity_poly.type
_entity_poly.pdbx_seq_one_letter_code
_entity_poly.pdbx_strand_id
1 'polypeptide(L)'
;MTSVGNLHEIPLETKATALSLVTARLAGRSLPDFPGTIPTTLAAGYAYQDAAISLWPDQIAGWKVGYIAPSRRDDSHEDRVTGPVFSRAVWPAIAGGSVAFPVFTGGFAAVEAEYIFILGKDADPGNTDWTSEEAARLVRALHIGIETAGSPLATINKLGPAVVASDFGNNAGLIMGPEITNWQRYAETALVCETFIENISVGTGGAASVPGGLLAALVFALNRCARRGFPLKKGSFVTTGAATGIHDIKVGQKSRIEFGAFGAIDCHAVVAVPFEPSE
;
A
#
# COMPACT_ATOMS: atom_id res chain seq x y z
N MET A 1 -16.89 -22.27 14.18
CA MET A 1 -15.61 -22.30 14.91
C MET A 1 -14.53 -22.12 13.87
N THR A 2 -14.13 -20.89 13.61
CA THR A 2 -13.09 -20.51 12.64
C THR A 2 -11.74 -20.75 13.29
N SER A 3 -10.95 -21.63 12.70
CA SER A 3 -9.56 -21.89 13.05
C SER A 3 -8.76 -20.60 12.91
N VAL A 4 -8.49 -19.95 14.03
CA VAL A 4 -7.43 -18.92 14.13
C VAL A 4 -6.13 -19.68 13.86
N GLY A 5 -5.47 -19.36 12.76
CA GLY A 5 -4.18 -19.94 12.42
C GLY A 5 -3.23 -19.84 13.63
N ASN A 6 -2.50 -20.91 13.87
CA ASN A 6 -1.61 -21.10 15.00
C ASN A 6 -0.64 -19.93 15.20
N LEU A 7 -0.96 -18.99 16.05
CA LEU A 7 -0.07 -17.91 16.54
C LEU A 7 1.09 -18.48 17.42
N HIS A 8 1.22 -19.80 17.51
CA HIS A 8 2.09 -20.44 18.50
C HIS A 8 3.56 -20.61 18.07
N GLU A 9 3.94 -20.25 16.83
CA GLU A 9 5.33 -20.50 16.37
C GLU A 9 6.02 -19.34 15.65
N ILE A 10 5.57 -18.09 15.83
CA ILE A 10 6.38 -16.97 15.29
C ILE A 10 7.65 -16.87 16.14
N PRO A 11 8.84 -16.98 15.55
CA PRO A 11 10.11 -16.87 16.28
C PRO A 11 10.18 -15.61 17.13
N LEU A 12 10.79 -15.71 18.32
CA LEU A 12 10.89 -14.60 19.26
C LEU A 12 11.57 -13.37 18.63
N GLU A 13 12.58 -13.59 17.81
CA GLU A 13 13.27 -12.55 17.06
C GLU A 13 12.34 -11.84 16.08
N THR A 14 11.50 -12.59 15.35
CA THR A 14 10.50 -12.03 14.43
C THR A 14 9.52 -11.12 15.19
N LYS A 15 9.05 -11.56 16.37
CA LYS A 15 8.17 -10.74 17.22
C LYS A 15 8.88 -9.48 17.72
N ALA A 16 10.13 -9.57 18.13
CA ALA A 16 10.89 -8.43 18.64
C ALA A 16 11.14 -7.38 17.53
N THR A 17 11.49 -7.83 16.34
CA THR A 17 11.66 -6.94 15.16
C THR A 17 10.34 -6.29 14.78
N ALA A 18 9.25 -7.05 14.67
CA ALA A 18 7.92 -6.52 14.39
C ALA A 18 7.48 -5.49 15.44
N LEU A 19 7.71 -5.76 16.73
CA LEU A 19 7.41 -4.83 17.81
C LEU A 19 8.21 -3.53 17.70
N SER A 20 9.48 -3.61 17.31
CA SER A 20 10.33 -2.43 17.10
C SER A 20 9.84 -1.54 15.96
N LEU A 21 9.46 -2.14 14.80
CA LEU A 21 8.87 -1.44 13.67
C LEU A 21 7.54 -0.78 14.05
N VAL A 22 6.64 -1.52 14.69
CA VAL A 22 5.33 -1.02 15.14
C VAL A 22 5.50 0.11 16.16
N THR A 23 6.40 -0.05 17.16
CA THR A 23 6.64 0.98 18.16
C THR A 23 7.16 2.27 17.53
N ALA A 24 8.08 2.19 16.55
CA ALA A 24 8.59 3.35 15.85
C ALA A 24 7.48 4.07 15.07
N ARG A 25 6.61 3.31 14.36
CA ARG A 25 5.45 3.84 13.64
C ARG A 25 4.46 4.52 14.59
N LEU A 26 4.08 3.86 15.68
CA LEU A 26 3.15 4.41 16.68
C LEU A 26 3.71 5.67 17.36
N ALA A 27 5.03 5.76 17.53
CA ALA A 27 5.67 6.93 18.10
C ALA A 27 5.94 8.06 17.09
N GLY A 28 5.64 7.86 15.78
CA GLY A 28 5.96 8.82 14.73
C GLY A 28 7.47 9.06 14.55
N ARG A 29 8.31 8.07 14.84
CA ARG A 29 9.80 8.21 14.89
C ARG A 29 10.45 7.36 13.79
N SER A 30 11.61 7.84 13.31
CA SER A 30 12.48 7.04 12.45
C SER A 30 13.30 6.01 13.24
N LEU A 31 13.79 5.02 12.51
CA LEU A 31 14.77 4.03 12.97
C LEU A 31 16.08 4.25 12.21
N PRO A 32 17.24 4.14 12.87
CA PRO A 32 18.54 4.31 12.21
C PRO A 32 18.82 3.18 11.20
N ASP A 33 18.46 1.94 11.58
CA ASP A 33 18.65 0.73 10.80
C ASP A 33 17.50 -0.25 10.99
N PHE A 34 17.47 -1.33 10.18
CA PHE A 34 16.51 -2.40 10.36
C PHE A 34 16.70 -3.07 11.73
N PRO A 35 15.64 -3.20 12.55
CA PRO A 35 15.78 -3.58 13.97
C PRO A 35 15.83 -5.10 14.18
N GLY A 36 16.75 -5.79 13.53
CA GLY A 36 16.93 -7.25 13.65
C GLY A 36 17.61 -7.85 12.42
N THR A 37 17.42 -9.15 12.22
CA THR A 37 17.93 -9.83 11.03
C THR A 37 17.19 -9.40 9.78
N ILE A 38 17.91 -8.87 8.78
CA ILE A 38 17.33 -8.43 7.51
C ILE A 38 16.76 -9.63 6.76
N PRO A 39 15.44 -9.65 6.43
CA PRO A 39 14.85 -10.74 5.68
C PRO A 39 15.38 -10.76 4.24
N THR A 40 15.71 -11.95 3.76
CA THR A 40 16.26 -12.15 2.40
C THR A 40 15.21 -12.68 1.43
N THR A 41 14.05 -13.13 1.92
CA THR A 41 12.93 -13.64 1.11
C THR A 41 11.63 -12.94 1.43
N LEU A 42 10.73 -12.85 0.45
CA LEU A 42 9.37 -12.30 0.67
C LEU A 42 8.61 -13.06 1.76
N ALA A 43 8.77 -14.39 1.83
CA ALA A 43 8.14 -15.20 2.87
C ALA A 43 8.60 -14.77 4.28
N ALA A 44 9.90 -14.52 4.47
CA ALA A 44 10.43 -14.01 5.74
C ALA A 44 9.92 -12.58 6.03
N GLY A 45 9.88 -11.71 5.00
CA GLY A 45 9.32 -10.37 5.12
C GLY A 45 7.86 -10.37 5.54
N TYR A 46 7.05 -11.25 4.93
CA TYR A 46 5.64 -11.41 5.33
C TYR A 46 5.47 -11.97 6.74
N ALA A 47 6.35 -12.82 7.22
CA ALA A 47 6.29 -13.30 8.61
C ALA A 47 6.47 -12.13 9.61
N TYR A 48 7.37 -11.18 9.33
CA TYR A 48 7.48 -9.93 10.11
C TYR A 48 6.22 -9.08 9.98
N GLN A 49 5.66 -8.94 8.77
CA GLN A 49 4.45 -8.17 8.54
C GLN A 49 3.24 -8.76 9.29
N ASP A 50 3.05 -10.09 9.26
CA ASP A 50 1.96 -10.75 9.97
C ASP A 50 2.06 -10.54 11.48
N ALA A 51 3.27 -10.63 12.03
CA ALA A 51 3.52 -10.29 13.44
C ALA A 51 3.22 -8.81 13.72
N ALA A 52 3.63 -7.89 12.84
CA ALA A 52 3.37 -6.47 13.00
C ALA A 52 1.88 -6.12 12.90
N ILE A 53 1.14 -6.75 11.99
CA ILE A 53 -0.33 -6.62 11.88
C ILE A 53 -1.01 -7.01 13.18
N SER A 54 -0.58 -8.11 13.82
CA SER A 54 -1.16 -8.56 15.09
C SER A 54 -0.94 -7.59 16.27
N LEU A 55 0.05 -6.72 16.17
CA LEU A 55 0.41 -5.71 17.18
C LEU A 55 -0.17 -4.32 16.86
N TRP A 56 -0.67 -4.10 15.64
CA TRP A 56 -1.14 -2.79 15.20
C TRP A 56 -2.56 -2.50 15.75
N PRO A 57 -2.79 -1.36 16.42
CA PRO A 57 -4.05 -1.07 17.10
C PRO A 57 -5.12 -0.45 16.17
N ASP A 58 -5.22 -0.94 14.93
CA ASP A 58 -6.23 -0.47 13.97
C ASP A 58 -6.61 -1.60 13.01
N GLN A 59 -7.73 -1.47 12.32
CA GLN A 59 -8.26 -2.47 11.41
C GLN A 59 -7.73 -2.27 9.99
N ILE A 60 -7.51 -3.36 9.28
CA ILE A 60 -7.17 -3.33 7.85
C ILE A 60 -8.42 -2.93 7.06
N ALA A 61 -8.34 -1.81 6.33
CA ALA A 61 -9.38 -1.33 5.42
C ALA A 61 -9.14 -1.81 3.99
N GLY A 62 -7.90 -2.06 3.62
CA GLY A 62 -7.53 -2.51 2.29
C GLY A 62 -6.06 -2.91 2.21
N TRP A 63 -5.59 -3.14 0.99
CA TRP A 63 -4.23 -3.59 0.73
C TRP A 63 -3.61 -2.77 -0.38
N LYS A 64 -2.37 -2.36 -0.17
CA LYS A 64 -1.54 -1.81 -1.25
C LYS A 64 -0.84 -2.94 -1.99
N VAL A 65 -0.54 -2.73 -3.28
CA VAL A 65 0.24 -3.64 -4.11
C VAL A 65 1.34 -2.86 -4.80
N GLY A 66 2.60 -3.27 -4.60
CA GLY A 66 3.77 -2.70 -5.26
C GLY A 66 4.40 -3.70 -6.23
N TYR A 67 4.92 -3.23 -7.36
CA TYR A 67 5.63 -4.06 -8.33
C TYR A 67 7.09 -4.25 -7.92
N ILE A 68 7.60 -5.47 -8.12
CA ILE A 68 9.00 -5.83 -7.89
C ILE A 68 9.68 -6.00 -9.23
N ALA A 69 10.65 -5.13 -9.52
CA ALA A 69 11.46 -5.24 -10.73
C ALA A 69 12.16 -6.61 -10.82
N PRO A 70 12.29 -7.21 -12.02
CA PRO A 70 12.85 -8.56 -12.19
C PRO A 70 14.20 -8.78 -11.49
N SER A 71 15.07 -7.77 -11.52
CA SER A 71 16.41 -7.83 -10.89
C SER A 71 16.40 -7.82 -9.36
N ARG A 72 15.23 -7.64 -8.74
CA ARG A 72 15.07 -7.55 -7.28
C ARG A 72 14.19 -8.67 -6.70
N ARG A 73 13.73 -9.59 -7.53
CA ARG A 73 12.92 -10.74 -7.10
C ARG A 73 13.79 -11.78 -6.42
N ASP A 74 13.23 -12.42 -5.41
CA ASP A 74 13.82 -13.60 -4.78
C ASP A 74 13.48 -14.88 -5.59
N ASP A 75 13.86 -16.04 -5.07
CA ASP A 75 13.63 -17.33 -5.73
C ASP A 75 12.15 -17.73 -5.84
N SER A 76 11.24 -17.00 -5.20
CA SER A 76 9.79 -17.19 -5.39
C SER A 76 9.31 -16.67 -6.75
N HIS A 77 10.13 -15.84 -7.42
CA HIS A 77 9.82 -15.15 -8.67
C HIS A 77 8.54 -14.28 -8.61
N GLU A 78 8.03 -13.98 -7.42
CA GLU A 78 6.91 -13.08 -7.28
C GLU A 78 7.25 -11.68 -7.78
N ASP A 79 6.33 -11.13 -8.57
CA ASP A 79 6.52 -9.84 -9.20
C ASP A 79 5.87 -8.68 -8.44
N ARG A 80 5.27 -8.97 -7.30
CA ARG A 80 4.59 -7.97 -6.46
C ARG A 80 4.76 -8.23 -4.96
N VAL A 81 4.61 -7.16 -4.20
CA VAL A 81 4.52 -7.18 -2.74
C VAL A 81 3.22 -6.51 -2.31
N THR A 82 2.60 -7.00 -1.24
CA THR A 82 1.42 -6.37 -0.64
C THR A 82 1.68 -5.95 0.80
N GLY A 83 0.99 -4.91 1.23
CA GLY A 83 0.98 -4.44 2.61
C GLY A 83 -0.41 -3.96 3.03
N PRO A 84 -0.76 -4.02 4.31
CA PRO A 84 -2.04 -3.54 4.81
C PRO A 84 -2.11 -2.01 4.74
N VAL A 85 -3.30 -1.50 4.45
CA VAL A 85 -3.66 -0.10 4.66
C VAL A 85 -4.70 -0.07 5.78
N PHE A 86 -4.40 0.64 6.85
CA PHE A 86 -5.23 0.68 8.05
C PHE A 86 -6.27 1.78 7.98
N SER A 87 -7.43 1.57 8.63
CA SER A 87 -8.62 2.41 8.47
C SER A 87 -8.40 3.87 8.86
N ARG A 88 -7.62 4.16 9.90
CA ARG A 88 -7.30 5.52 10.36
C ARG A 88 -6.30 6.27 9.47
N ALA A 89 -5.65 5.55 8.55
CA ALA A 89 -4.73 6.11 7.56
C ALA A 89 -5.36 6.20 6.16
N VAL A 90 -6.70 6.22 6.08
CA VAL A 90 -7.44 6.45 4.84
C VAL A 90 -8.16 7.78 4.93
N TRP A 91 -7.81 8.72 4.09
CA TRP A 91 -8.39 10.06 4.07
C TRP A 91 -9.16 10.31 2.78
N PRO A 92 -10.36 10.91 2.81
CA PRO A 92 -11.03 11.36 1.59
C PRO A 92 -10.29 12.55 1.00
N ALA A 93 -10.18 12.61 -0.33
CA ALA A 93 -9.73 13.80 -1.02
C ALA A 93 -10.70 14.96 -0.77
N ILE A 94 -10.17 16.18 -0.63
CA ILE A 94 -10.94 17.38 -0.36
C ILE A 94 -11.08 18.17 -1.67
N ALA A 95 -12.30 18.33 -2.16
CA ALA A 95 -12.56 19.13 -3.36
C ALA A 95 -12.07 20.58 -3.18
N GLY A 96 -11.14 21.02 -4.02
CA GLY A 96 -10.54 22.36 -3.93
C GLY A 96 -9.67 22.59 -2.68
N GLY A 97 -9.37 21.54 -1.92
CA GLY A 97 -8.53 21.60 -0.73
C GLY A 97 -7.33 20.65 -0.81
N SER A 98 -6.49 20.63 0.22
CA SER A 98 -5.28 19.81 0.30
C SER A 98 -5.32 18.93 1.54
N VAL A 99 -5.08 17.63 1.38
CA VAL A 99 -5.06 16.65 2.47
C VAL A 99 -3.69 16.62 3.13
N ALA A 100 -3.65 16.85 4.44
CA ALA A 100 -2.42 16.65 5.22
C ALA A 100 -2.20 15.15 5.45
N PHE A 101 -0.98 14.66 5.24
CA PHE A 101 -0.60 13.29 5.55
C PHE A 101 0.72 13.22 6.32
N PRO A 102 0.84 12.32 7.32
CA PRO A 102 2.01 12.25 8.18
C PRO A 102 3.19 11.57 7.50
N VAL A 103 4.41 12.09 7.74
CA VAL A 103 5.67 11.47 7.32
C VAL A 103 6.64 11.36 8.49
N PHE A 104 7.40 10.26 8.55
CA PHE A 104 8.40 10.02 9.59
C PHE A 104 9.64 10.90 9.34
N THR A 105 9.87 11.88 10.20
CA THR A 105 11.07 12.72 10.10
C THR A 105 12.33 11.85 10.25
N GLY A 106 13.19 11.86 9.23
CA GLY A 106 14.38 10.99 9.15
C GLY A 106 14.09 9.55 8.66
N GLY A 107 12.85 9.23 8.36
CA GLY A 107 12.44 8.00 7.69
C GLY A 107 12.33 8.16 6.18
N PHE A 108 11.59 7.26 5.54
CA PHE A 108 11.23 7.32 4.13
C PHE A 108 9.82 7.91 3.98
N ALA A 109 9.61 8.75 2.97
CA ALA A 109 8.30 9.22 2.55
C ALA A 109 8.25 9.47 1.05
N ALA A 110 7.14 9.10 0.42
CA ALA A 110 6.87 9.36 -0.99
C ALA A 110 5.37 9.48 -1.26
N VAL A 111 5.01 10.02 -2.43
CA VAL A 111 3.66 10.00 -2.98
C VAL A 111 3.66 9.16 -4.25
N GLU A 112 2.60 8.37 -4.44
CA GLU A 112 2.41 7.50 -5.59
C GLU A 112 1.00 7.70 -6.14
N ALA A 113 0.90 7.99 -7.46
CA ALA A 113 -0.39 8.02 -8.15
C ALA A 113 -0.93 6.61 -8.27
N GLU A 114 -2.17 6.37 -7.82
CA GLU A 114 -2.76 5.04 -7.73
C GLU A 114 -4.17 4.98 -8.31
N TYR A 115 -4.50 3.82 -8.89
CA TYR A 115 -5.87 3.42 -9.16
C TYR A 115 -6.29 2.43 -8.08
N ILE A 116 -7.53 2.54 -7.57
CA ILE A 116 -7.95 1.83 -6.38
C ILE A 116 -9.25 1.09 -6.64
N PHE A 117 -9.21 -0.24 -6.63
CA PHE A 117 -10.40 -1.07 -6.69
C PHE A 117 -11.08 -1.17 -5.34
N ILE A 118 -12.41 -1.04 -5.32
CA ILE A 118 -13.24 -1.33 -4.14
C ILE A 118 -14.07 -2.57 -4.41
N LEU A 119 -14.03 -3.55 -3.52
CA LEU A 119 -14.79 -4.79 -3.64
C LEU A 119 -16.26 -4.58 -3.28
N GLY A 120 -17.15 -5.11 -4.11
CA GLY A 120 -18.60 -5.16 -3.89
C GLY A 120 -19.09 -6.44 -3.24
N LYS A 121 -18.23 -7.46 -3.16
CA LYS A 121 -18.52 -8.80 -2.62
C LYS A 121 -17.32 -9.31 -1.84
N ASP A 122 -17.59 -10.26 -0.92
CA ASP A 122 -16.54 -11.03 -0.27
C ASP A 122 -15.84 -11.92 -1.29
N ALA A 123 -14.50 -11.97 -1.23
CA ALA A 123 -13.75 -12.99 -1.92
C ALA A 123 -13.88 -14.33 -1.19
N ASP A 124 -14.00 -15.42 -1.95
CA ASP A 124 -14.00 -16.76 -1.37
C ASP A 124 -12.64 -17.03 -0.69
N PRO A 125 -12.63 -17.29 0.63
CA PRO A 125 -11.40 -17.53 1.36
C PRO A 125 -10.65 -18.80 0.92
N GLY A 126 -11.35 -19.74 0.28
CA GLY A 126 -10.77 -20.98 -0.26
C GLY A 126 -10.16 -20.80 -1.65
N ASN A 127 -10.49 -19.73 -2.37
CA ASN A 127 -9.92 -19.48 -3.69
C ASN A 127 -8.59 -18.73 -3.58
N THR A 128 -7.52 -19.34 -4.03
CA THR A 128 -6.16 -18.76 -4.07
C THR A 128 -5.57 -18.74 -5.49
N ASP A 129 -6.42 -18.88 -6.50
CA ASP A 129 -6.04 -18.90 -7.92
C ASP A 129 -7.10 -18.17 -8.77
N TRP A 130 -7.28 -16.88 -8.45
CA TRP A 130 -8.23 -16.00 -9.14
C TRP A 130 -7.76 -15.67 -10.54
N THR A 131 -8.67 -15.72 -11.51
CA THR A 131 -8.46 -15.12 -12.84
C THR A 131 -8.84 -13.64 -12.82
N SER A 132 -8.34 -12.87 -13.81
CA SER A 132 -8.70 -11.45 -13.96
C SER A 132 -10.20 -11.24 -14.17
N GLU A 133 -10.87 -12.16 -14.88
CA GLU A 133 -12.31 -12.08 -15.11
C GLU A 133 -13.10 -12.30 -13.81
N GLU A 134 -12.73 -13.28 -13.01
CA GLU A 134 -13.36 -13.53 -11.72
C GLU A 134 -13.12 -12.38 -10.74
N ALA A 135 -11.88 -11.88 -10.67
CA ALA A 135 -11.53 -10.72 -9.86
C ALA A 135 -12.35 -9.47 -10.24
N ALA A 136 -12.50 -9.20 -11.54
CA ALA A 136 -13.30 -8.07 -12.02
C ALA A 136 -14.78 -8.14 -11.59
N ARG A 137 -15.35 -9.35 -11.44
CA ARG A 137 -16.74 -9.54 -10.96
C ARG A 137 -16.93 -9.22 -9.47
N LEU A 138 -15.83 -9.13 -8.71
CA LEU A 138 -15.87 -8.70 -7.32
C LEU A 138 -15.86 -7.17 -7.18
N VAL A 139 -15.38 -6.46 -8.21
CA VAL A 139 -15.20 -5.01 -8.15
C VAL A 139 -16.53 -4.28 -8.21
N ARG A 140 -16.75 -3.36 -7.27
CA ARG A 140 -17.86 -2.42 -7.26
C ARG A 140 -17.49 -1.09 -7.93
N ALA A 141 -16.30 -0.57 -7.64
CA ALA A 141 -15.85 0.75 -8.08
C ALA A 141 -14.35 0.77 -8.32
N LEU A 142 -13.91 1.69 -9.19
CA LEU A 142 -12.53 2.09 -9.37
C LEU A 142 -12.40 3.58 -9.01
N HIS A 143 -11.45 3.93 -8.18
CA HIS A 143 -11.16 5.29 -7.76
C HIS A 143 -9.77 5.73 -8.21
N ILE A 144 -9.56 7.03 -8.34
CA ILE A 144 -8.22 7.61 -8.32
C ILE A 144 -7.78 7.82 -6.88
N GLY A 145 -6.47 7.86 -6.62
CA GLY A 145 -5.97 8.12 -5.27
C GLY A 145 -4.47 8.36 -5.20
N ILE A 146 -4.02 8.65 -4.00
CA ILE A 146 -2.60 8.80 -3.69
C ILE A 146 -2.24 7.84 -2.57
N GLU A 147 -1.36 6.87 -2.85
CA GLU A 147 -0.69 6.19 -1.75
C GLU A 147 0.35 7.13 -1.14
N THR A 148 0.28 7.29 0.18
CA THR A 148 1.31 7.96 0.94
C THR A 148 2.27 6.89 1.45
N ALA A 149 3.28 6.56 0.63
CA ALA A 149 4.30 5.61 1.02
C ALA A 149 5.15 6.19 2.15
N GLY A 150 5.46 5.37 3.15
CA GLY A 150 6.25 5.84 4.28
C GLY A 150 6.69 4.74 5.23
N SER A 151 7.87 4.93 5.81
CA SER A 151 8.49 4.01 6.75
C SER A 151 9.37 4.74 7.77
N PRO A 152 9.46 4.25 9.01
CA PRO A 152 10.51 4.65 9.95
C PRO A 152 11.92 4.49 9.39
N LEU A 153 12.13 3.58 8.43
CA LEU A 153 13.43 3.27 7.83
C LEU A 153 13.68 4.10 6.58
N ALA A 154 14.63 5.03 6.61
CA ALA A 154 15.03 5.79 5.42
C ALA A 154 15.58 4.89 4.29
N THR A 155 16.10 3.72 4.63
CA THR A 155 16.76 2.77 3.71
C THR A 155 15.82 1.66 3.21
N ILE A 156 14.52 1.68 3.56
CA ILE A 156 13.58 0.59 3.31
C ILE A 156 13.64 0.07 1.88
N ASN A 157 13.60 0.94 0.89
CA ASN A 157 13.62 0.55 -0.52
C ASN A 157 15.00 0.04 -0.99
N LYS A 158 16.09 0.50 -0.35
CA LYS A 158 17.46 0.05 -0.65
C LYS A 158 17.69 -1.37 -0.15
N LEU A 159 17.16 -1.70 1.01
CA LEU A 159 17.32 -3.02 1.65
C LEU A 159 16.56 -4.14 0.93
N GLY A 160 15.57 -3.82 0.12
CA GLY A 160 14.95 -4.80 -0.78
C GLY A 160 13.49 -5.12 -0.48
N PRO A 161 12.85 -5.87 -1.40
CA PRO A 161 11.42 -6.18 -1.33
C PRO A 161 10.99 -6.92 -0.06
N ALA A 162 11.84 -7.78 0.49
CA ALA A 162 11.56 -8.49 1.73
C ALA A 162 11.48 -7.54 2.94
N VAL A 163 12.33 -6.50 2.97
CA VAL A 163 12.26 -5.45 4.00
C VAL A 163 11.05 -4.55 3.75
N VAL A 164 10.74 -4.22 2.50
CA VAL A 164 9.50 -3.52 2.14
C VAL A 164 8.28 -4.30 2.65
N ALA A 165 8.22 -5.61 2.40
CA ALA A 165 7.16 -6.47 2.91
C ALA A 165 7.06 -6.39 4.44
N SER A 166 8.18 -6.47 5.17
CA SER A 166 8.19 -6.53 6.64
C SER A 166 7.64 -5.29 7.33
N ASP A 167 7.72 -4.12 6.69
CA ASP A 167 7.19 -2.86 7.21
C ASP A 167 5.97 -2.37 6.41
N PHE A 168 4.88 -3.17 6.46
CA PHE A 168 3.57 -2.89 5.86
C PHE A 168 3.61 -2.59 4.36
N GLY A 169 4.56 -3.16 3.62
CA GLY A 169 4.73 -2.89 2.20
C GLY A 169 5.18 -1.45 1.91
N ASN A 170 5.80 -0.77 2.87
CA ASN A 170 6.15 0.66 2.81
C ASN A 170 4.91 1.59 2.77
N ASN A 171 3.73 1.12 3.21
CA ASN A 171 2.53 1.95 3.27
C ASN A 171 2.49 2.78 4.57
N ALA A 172 2.06 4.03 4.49
CA ALA A 172 1.74 4.88 5.64
C ALA A 172 0.33 5.49 5.53
N GLY A 173 -0.39 5.26 4.41
CA GLY A 173 -1.76 5.70 4.25
C GLY A 173 -2.20 5.80 2.80
N LEU A 174 -3.43 6.25 2.62
CA LEU A 174 -4.08 6.39 1.32
C LEU A 174 -5.01 7.60 1.30
N ILE A 175 -4.89 8.44 0.29
CA ILE A 175 -5.88 9.49 0.01
C ILE A 175 -6.81 8.96 -1.09
N MET A 176 -8.07 8.70 -0.73
CA MET A 176 -9.10 8.20 -1.62
C MET A 176 -9.75 9.35 -2.38
N GLY A 177 -9.60 9.35 -3.68
CA GLY A 177 -10.15 10.34 -4.59
C GLY A 177 -11.50 9.95 -5.20
N PRO A 178 -11.97 10.72 -6.20
CA PRO A 178 -13.20 10.45 -6.93
C PRO A 178 -13.25 9.08 -7.59
N GLU A 179 -14.47 8.57 -7.77
CA GLU A 179 -14.74 7.35 -8.53
C GLU A 179 -14.63 7.61 -10.04
N ILE A 180 -14.01 6.70 -10.76
CA ILE A 180 -14.05 6.61 -12.21
C ILE A 180 -15.33 5.86 -12.61
N THR A 181 -16.41 6.60 -12.81
CA THR A 181 -17.72 6.00 -13.17
C THR A 181 -17.65 5.20 -14.48
N ASN A 182 -18.25 4.00 -14.49
CA ASN A 182 -18.20 3.10 -15.65
C ASN A 182 -16.78 2.78 -16.12
N TRP A 183 -15.86 2.61 -15.19
CA TRP A 183 -14.43 2.39 -15.44
C TRP A 183 -14.15 1.30 -16.49
N GLN A 184 -15.00 0.27 -16.61
CA GLN A 184 -14.87 -0.82 -17.57
C GLN A 184 -14.98 -0.37 -19.05
N ARG A 185 -15.44 0.85 -19.29
CA ARG A 185 -15.55 1.43 -20.64
C ARG A 185 -14.26 2.11 -21.11
N TYR A 186 -13.33 2.33 -20.21
CA TYR A 186 -12.05 2.97 -20.52
C TYR A 186 -10.97 1.94 -20.76
N ALA A 187 -10.26 2.05 -21.87
CA ALA A 187 -8.98 1.36 -22.03
C ALA A 187 -7.96 1.91 -21.00
N GLU A 188 -7.09 1.08 -20.49
CA GLU A 188 -6.05 1.53 -19.53
C GLU A 188 -5.20 2.68 -20.09
N THR A 189 -4.99 2.74 -21.40
CA THR A 189 -4.28 3.84 -22.08
C THR A 189 -4.99 5.18 -21.99
N ALA A 190 -6.29 5.21 -21.69
CA ALA A 190 -7.06 6.45 -21.48
C ALA A 190 -7.01 6.94 -20.03
N LEU A 191 -6.57 6.10 -19.10
CA LEU A 191 -6.41 6.42 -17.69
C LEU A 191 -4.98 6.94 -17.45
N VAL A 192 -4.78 8.23 -17.71
CA VAL A 192 -3.47 8.89 -17.59
C VAL A 192 -3.37 9.70 -16.32
N CYS A 193 -2.15 9.87 -15.78
CA CYS A 193 -1.90 10.71 -14.62
C CYS A 193 -0.52 11.37 -14.67
N GLU A 194 -0.38 12.47 -13.93
CA GLU A 194 0.86 13.20 -13.78
C GLU A 194 1.02 13.66 -12.33
N THR A 195 2.20 13.46 -11.76
CA THR A 195 2.53 13.81 -10.38
C THR A 195 3.42 15.06 -10.36
N PHE A 196 3.02 16.01 -9.54
CA PHE A 196 3.77 17.24 -9.28
C PHE A 196 4.18 17.31 -7.81
N ILE A 197 5.41 17.76 -7.54
CA ILE A 197 5.88 18.15 -6.21
C ILE A 197 6.38 19.60 -6.32
N GLU A 198 5.87 20.49 -5.44
CA GLU A 198 6.18 21.93 -5.49
C GLU A 198 5.96 22.54 -6.89
N ASN A 199 4.89 22.12 -7.57
CA ASN A 199 4.53 22.50 -8.95
C ASN A 199 5.52 22.05 -10.03
N ILE A 200 6.46 21.17 -9.71
CA ILE A 200 7.39 20.60 -10.69
C ILE A 200 6.87 19.21 -11.03
N SER A 201 6.68 18.90 -12.33
CA SER A 201 6.34 17.57 -12.79
C SER A 201 7.50 16.62 -12.48
N VAL A 202 7.21 15.56 -11.72
CA VAL A 202 8.18 14.55 -11.29
C VAL A 202 7.93 13.19 -11.91
N GLY A 203 6.76 12.99 -12.51
CA GLY A 203 6.45 11.73 -13.22
C GLY A 203 5.13 11.79 -13.96
N THR A 204 5.11 11.16 -15.13
CA THR A 204 3.93 10.95 -15.97
C THR A 204 3.70 9.47 -16.20
N GLY A 205 2.43 9.07 -16.34
CA GLY A 205 2.09 7.66 -16.58
C GLY A 205 0.58 7.44 -16.64
N GLY A 206 0.14 6.33 -16.08
CA GLY A 206 -1.27 5.96 -16.06
C GLY A 206 -1.46 4.47 -15.77
N ALA A 207 -2.70 3.98 -15.95
CA ALA A 207 -3.01 2.57 -15.72
C ALA A 207 -2.19 1.63 -16.61
N ALA A 208 -1.90 2.03 -17.86
CA ALA A 208 -1.05 1.25 -18.78
C ALA A 208 0.42 1.15 -18.33
N SER A 209 0.85 1.98 -17.38
CA SER A 209 2.21 1.90 -16.78
C SER A 209 2.31 0.82 -15.71
N VAL A 210 1.17 0.30 -15.21
CA VAL A 210 1.15 -0.77 -14.19
C VAL A 210 1.41 -2.10 -14.89
N PRO A 211 2.51 -2.80 -14.56
CA PRO A 211 2.86 -4.05 -15.23
C PRO A 211 1.75 -5.11 -15.14
N GLY A 212 1.32 -5.64 -16.30
CA GLY A 212 0.22 -6.60 -16.40
C GLY A 212 -1.17 -6.00 -16.24
N GLY A 213 -1.28 -4.68 -16.05
CA GLY A 213 -2.52 -3.94 -15.89
C GLY A 213 -3.08 -3.93 -14.47
N LEU A 214 -4.12 -3.13 -14.26
CA LEU A 214 -4.71 -2.92 -12.94
C LEU A 214 -5.27 -4.22 -12.33
N LEU A 215 -5.94 -5.06 -13.15
CA LEU A 215 -6.53 -6.32 -12.67
C LEU A 215 -5.47 -7.34 -12.22
N ALA A 216 -4.26 -7.31 -12.78
CA ALA A 216 -3.19 -8.20 -12.31
C ALA A 216 -2.78 -7.90 -10.86
N ALA A 217 -2.78 -6.63 -10.47
CA ALA A 217 -2.54 -6.25 -9.07
C ALA A 217 -3.67 -6.73 -8.13
N LEU A 218 -4.94 -6.61 -8.57
CA LEU A 218 -6.08 -7.13 -7.80
C LEU A 218 -6.00 -8.65 -7.63
N VAL A 219 -5.73 -9.39 -8.71
CA VAL A 219 -5.56 -10.85 -8.68
C VAL A 219 -4.44 -11.25 -7.72
N PHE A 220 -3.30 -10.56 -7.78
CA PHE A 220 -2.21 -10.81 -6.84
C PHE A 220 -2.65 -10.60 -5.38
N ALA A 221 -3.33 -9.48 -5.08
CA ALA A 221 -3.81 -9.19 -3.73
C ALA A 221 -4.80 -10.25 -3.23
N LEU A 222 -5.79 -10.64 -4.07
CA LEU A 222 -6.76 -11.68 -3.74
C LEU A 222 -6.06 -13.00 -3.38
N ASN A 223 -5.15 -13.46 -4.23
CA ASN A 223 -4.43 -14.71 -4.04
C ASN A 223 -3.50 -14.66 -2.82
N ARG A 224 -2.71 -13.58 -2.71
CA ARG A 224 -1.71 -13.45 -1.65
C ARG A 224 -2.36 -13.30 -0.28
N CYS A 225 -3.38 -12.46 -0.17
CA CYS A 225 -4.05 -12.22 1.11
C CYS A 225 -4.84 -13.47 1.56
N ALA A 226 -5.51 -14.20 0.65
CA ALA A 226 -6.20 -15.45 0.99
C ALA A 226 -5.21 -16.49 1.53
N ARG A 227 -4.05 -16.71 0.87
CA ARG A 227 -3.01 -17.65 1.34
C ARG A 227 -2.43 -17.28 2.70
N ARG A 228 -2.48 -16.01 3.09
CA ARG A 228 -2.00 -15.50 4.39
C ARG A 228 -3.10 -15.44 5.46
N GLY A 229 -4.32 -15.88 5.16
CA GLY A 229 -5.45 -15.85 6.11
C GLY A 229 -6.18 -14.50 6.21
N PHE A 230 -5.94 -13.61 5.26
CA PHE A 230 -6.60 -12.29 5.15
C PHE A 230 -7.48 -12.19 3.89
N PRO A 231 -8.47 -13.07 3.66
CA PRO A 231 -9.31 -12.98 2.47
C PRO A 231 -10.03 -11.63 2.42
N LEU A 232 -10.01 -11.00 1.25
CA LEU A 232 -10.61 -9.68 1.07
C LEU A 232 -12.13 -9.74 1.22
N LYS A 233 -12.70 -8.74 1.88
CA LYS A 233 -14.12 -8.62 2.15
C LYS A 233 -14.78 -7.53 1.32
N LYS A 234 -16.10 -7.58 1.21
CA LYS A 234 -16.89 -6.48 0.66
C LYS A 234 -16.52 -5.17 1.36
N GLY A 235 -16.25 -4.14 0.57
CA GLY A 235 -15.78 -2.84 1.06
C GLY A 235 -14.26 -2.70 1.20
N SER A 236 -13.50 -3.82 1.25
CA SER A 236 -12.04 -3.74 1.16
C SER A 236 -11.63 -3.10 -0.15
N PHE A 237 -10.51 -2.40 -0.13
CA PHE A 237 -9.93 -1.83 -1.35
C PHE A 237 -8.54 -2.41 -1.63
N VAL A 238 -8.12 -2.27 -2.89
CA VAL A 238 -6.79 -2.66 -3.37
C VAL A 238 -6.23 -1.55 -4.22
N THR A 239 -5.05 -1.00 -3.87
CA THR A 239 -4.28 -0.12 -4.74
C THR A 239 -3.50 -0.96 -5.75
N THR A 240 -3.21 -0.43 -6.93
CA THR A 240 -2.76 -1.24 -8.06
C THR A 240 -1.29 -1.09 -8.41
N GLY A 241 -0.59 -0.19 -7.74
CA GLY A 241 0.81 0.13 -7.98
C GLY A 241 1.01 1.53 -8.56
N ALA A 242 2.16 2.08 -8.28
CA ALA A 242 2.54 3.45 -8.64
C ALA A 242 2.49 3.69 -10.15
N ALA A 243 1.47 4.42 -10.62
CA ALA A 243 1.22 4.66 -12.04
C ALA A 243 2.20 5.66 -12.68
N THR A 244 2.84 6.52 -11.86
CA THR A 244 3.87 7.48 -12.32
C THR A 244 5.25 7.23 -11.74
N GLY A 245 5.39 6.21 -10.88
CA GLY A 245 6.58 5.94 -10.08
C GLY A 245 6.47 6.45 -8.64
N ILE A 246 7.51 6.16 -7.85
CA ILE A 246 7.62 6.55 -6.44
C ILE A 246 8.34 7.90 -6.39
N HIS A 247 7.71 8.92 -5.79
CA HIS A 247 8.26 10.28 -5.75
C HIS A 247 8.49 10.73 -4.31
N ASP A 248 9.76 10.81 -3.92
CA ASP A 248 10.17 11.25 -2.58
C ASP A 248 9.58 12.62 -2.23
N ILE A 249 9.05 12.74 -1.02
CA ILE A 249 8.50 13.99 -0.49
C ILE A 249 9.00 14.24 0.94
N LYS A 250 9.14 15.51 1.32
CA LYS A 250 9.61 15.92 2.64
C LYS A 250 8.54 16.72 3.37
N VAL A 251 8.63 16.75 4.70
CA VAL A 251 7.80 17.63 5.55
C VAL A 251 7.74 19.04 4.98
N GLY A 252 6.53 19.57 4.88
CA GLY A 252 6.24 20.91 4.37
C GLY A 252 6.05 20.99 2.85
N GLN A 253 6.47 19.99 2.09
CA GLN A 253 6.26 19.97 0.64
C GLN A 253 4.80 19.62 0.30
N LYS A 254 4.36 20.14 -0.84
CA LYS A 254 3.04 19.90 -1.43
C LYS A 254 3.18 19.01 -2.66
N SER A 255 2.19 18.16 -2.86
CA SER A 255 2.03 17.39 -4.09
C SER A 255 0.64 17.59 -4.65
N ARG A 256 0.56 17.61 -5.97
CA ARG A 256 -0.65 17.54 -6.76
C ARG A 256 -0.53 16.39 -7.74
N ILE A 257 -1.54 15.53 -7.80
CA ILE A 257 -1.61 14.47 -8.80
C ILE A 257 -2.85 14.68 -9.65
N GLU A 258 -2.63 14.83 -10.95
CA GLU A 258 -3.69 15.02 -11.95
C GLU A 258 -3.97 13.69 -12.64
N PHE A 259 -5.25 13.32 -12.74
CA PHE A 259 -5.72 12.10 -13.38
C PHE A 259 -6.53 12.40 -14.64
N GLY A 260 -6.04 13.33 -15.45
CA GLY A 260 -6.71 13.74 -16.68
C GLY A 260 -8.16 14.19 -16.45
N ALA A 261 -9.10 13.58 -17.16
CA ALA A 261 -10.52 13.92 -17.05
C ALA A 261 -11.18 13.52 -15.73
N PHE A 262 -10.50 12.73 -14.88
CA PHE A 262 -11.07 12.22 -13.63
C PHE A 262 -10.78 13.11 -12.42
N GLY A 263 -10.07 14.22 -12.63
CA GLY A 263 -9.82 15.22 -11.60
C GLY A 263 -8.39 15.22 -11.08
N ALA A 264 -8.17 15.92 -9.97
CA ALA A 264 -6.88 16.03 -9.33
C ALA A 264 -7.02 15.93 -7.81
N ILE A 265 -5.95 15.52 -7.14
CA ILE A 265 -5.87 15.44 -5.68
C ILE A 265 -4.65 16.24 -5.24
N ASP A 266 -4.88 17.16 -4.31
CA ASP A 266 -3.83 17.94 -3.66
C ASP A 266 -3.56 17.40 -2.25
N CYS A 267 -2.29 17.27 -1.89
CA CYS A 267 -1.89 16.87 -0.55
C CYS A 267 -0.60 17.57 -0.11
N HIS A 268 -0.28 17.49 1.18
CA HIS A 268 0.94 18.04 1.72
C HIS A 268 1.45 17.20 2.90
N ALA A 269 2.77 17.07 2.98
CA ALA A 269 3.43 16.28 4.00
C ALA A 269 3.58 17.06 5.31
N VAL A 270 3.13 16.46 6.41
CA VAL A 270 3.28 16.99 7.78
C VAL A 270 4.10 16.03 8.63
N VAL A 271 4.66 16.52 9.75
CA VAL A 271 5.39 15.64 10.69
C VAL A 271 4.44 14.62 11.27
N ALA A 272 4.85 13.34 11.27
CA ALA A 272 4.14 12.30 11.98
C ALA A 272 4.13 12.60 13.49
N VAL A 273 2.97 12.45 14.11
CA VAL A 273 2.78 12.55 15.57
C VAL A 273 2.52 11.17 16.15
N PRO A 274 2.71 10.96 17.45
CA PRO A 274 2.36 9.70 18.08
C PRO A 274 0.91 9.31 17.81
N PHE A 275 0.70 8.01 17.57
CA PHE A 275 -0.63 7.46 17.35
C PHE A 275 -1.41 7.47 18.69
N GLU A 276 -2.54 8.15 18.71
CA GLU A 276 -3.44 8.14 19.85
C GLU A 276 -4.48 7.01 19.65
N PRO A 277 -4.54 6.01 20.56
CA PRO A 277 -5.62 5.04 20.54
C PRO A 277 -6.97 5.76 20.63
N SER A 278 -7.97 5.32 19.87
CA SER A 278 -9.36 5.77 20.06
C SER A 278 -9.83 5.34 21.46
N GLU A 279 -10.43 6.26 22.20
CA GLU A 279 -11.13 5.96 23.45
C GLU A 279 -12.25 4.94 23.27
#